data_7528e8044322dd24220305ede0207085
#
_entry.id   7528e8044322dd24220305ede0207085
#
_cell.length_a   1.000
_cell.length_b   1.000
_cell.length_c   1.000
_cell.angle_alpha   90.00
_cell.angle_beta   90.00
_cell.angle_gamma   90.00
#
_symmetry.space_group_name_H-M   'P 1'
#
loop_
_entity.id
_entity.type
_entity.pdbx_description
1 polymer ?
#
loop_
_entity_poly.entity_id
_entity_poly.type
_entity_poly.pdbx_seq_one_letter_code
_entity_poly.pdbx_strand_id
1 'polypeptide(L)'
;MCIRDSYNTDDLRHKLTTLGVHFKTTSDTEVLLLGFIHFGPSFIQDVDGIFALAVYDERHETLTLFRDCFGVKPLFYTQTGNTFVFASELKGLFCYPGIAPAVDSNGLNEIFSLGPAHTPGCGVYKNVHEVLPGSYLSVSRAGVRETTYFRLESHPHEDSYETTIATVRELLTGAIRRQMISDVPICTFLSGGIDSSLVSSVCAGELKKEGRQLKTFSFDFTDNENYFQSNSFQPSMDKPYAAKMASYLNSHHTYLECTNQTQADYLLRSVKAHDLPCMADIDSSLLYFCEQVSHTHKVVLTGECADEVFGGYPWFHRESMLDCGTFPWTPTLAPRKSLLNADFANTLRMEDYVKNAYDRAVSEVDILPMENETETSRRRIGYLSIRFFMQTLLNRMDRTSMNTGLEARVPFADKQLVSYVFNIPWEMKAKGGLVKNILRQSAVGLLPDEILFRKKSPYPKTYNPYYENLLSARLKEVLSDGSSPLLPLLDHTAVQKFLDNPKDYGQPWYGQLMAGPQMTAYLLQIHYWLTEYHVTIL
;
A
#
# COMPACT_ATOMS: atom_id res chain seq x y z
N MET A 1 14.68 -16.87 6.04
CA MET A 1 13.56 -17.12 5.09
C MET A 1 13.46 -15.90 4.21
N CYS A 2 13.62 -16.05 2.91
CA CYS A 2 13.49 -14.92 1.98
C CYS A 2 12.03 -14.88 1.52
N ILE A 3 11.34 -13.80 1.83
CA ILE A 3 10.07 -13.49 1.14
C ILE A 3 10.51 -12.69 -0.08
N ARG A 4 10.42 -13.30 -1.25
CA ARG A 4 10.95 -12.73 -2.48
C ARG A 4 10.20 -13.20 -3.69
N ASP A 5 10.22 -12.35 -4.68
CA ASP A 5 10.03 -12.69 -6.07
C ASP A 5 10.97 -11.84 -6.90
N SER A 6 12.02 -12.46 -7.40
CA SER A 6 12.90 -11.88 -8.40
C SER A 6 12.37 -12.23 -9.78
N TYR A 7 11.93 -11.24 -10.53
CA TYR A 7 11.24 -11.40 -11.81
C TYR A 7 12.17 -11.51 -13.02
N ASN A 8 13.45 -11.13 -12.85
CA ASN A 8 14.49 -11.24 -13.87
C ASN A 8 15.56 -12.28 -13.52
N THR A 9 15.18 -13.30 -12.76
CA THR A 9 16.09 -14.36 -12.28
C THR A 9 16.83 -15.06 -13.44
N ASP A 10 16.16 -15.32 -14.54
CA ASP A 10 16.77 -16.02 -15.69
C ASP A 10 17.86 -15.16 -16.35
N ASP A 11 17.63 -13.85 -16.51
CA ASP A 11 18.63 -12.93 -17.06
C ASP A 11 19.85 -12.83 -16.14
N LEU A 12 19.63 -12.72 -14.83
CA LEU A 12 20.71 -12.68 -13.84
C LEU A 12 21.48 -13.99 -13.81
N ARG A 13 20.79 -15.13 -13.91
CA ARG A 13 21.40 -16.47 -14.01
C ARG A 13 22.28 -16.56 -15.25
N HIS A 14 21.78 -16.12 -16.39
CA HIS A 14 22.54 -16.10 -17.64
C HIS A 14 23.81 -15.23 -17.49
N LYS A 15 23.67 -14.01 -16.97
CA LYS A 15 24.79 -13.09 -16.69
C LYS A 15 25.86 -13.75 -15.82
N LEU A 16 25.47 -14.37 -14.71
CA LEU A 16 26.39 -15.05 -13.80
C LEU A 16 27.04 -16.29 -14.45
N THR A 17 26.29 -17.06 -15.23
CA THR A 17 26.80 -18.23 -15.96
C THR A 17 27.88 -17.84 -16.97
N THR A 18 27.73 -16.73 -17.69
CA THR A 18 28.75 -16.20 -18.62
C THR A 18 30.05 -15.81 -17.92
N LEU A 19 30.00 -15.53 -16.62
CA LEU A 19 31.16 -15.25 -15.75
C LEU A 19 31.74 -16.51 -15.10
N GLY A 20 31.25 -17.70 -15.48
CA GLY A 20 31.74 -18.98 -14.95
C GLY A 20 31.12 -19.42 -13.62
N VAL A 21 30.03 -18.77 -13.19
CA VAL A 21 29.32 -19.19 -11.98
C VAL A 21 28.46 -20.42 -12.26
N HIS A 22 28.57 -21.43 -11.43
CA HIS A 22 27.81 -22.69 -11.53
C HIS A 22 26.70 -22.73 -10.49
N PHE A 23 25.49 -23.07 -10.94
CA PHE A 23 24.29 -23.20 -10.11
C PHE A 23 24.01 -24.66 -9.76
N LYS A 24 23.50 -24.89 -8.54
CA LYS A 24 23.10 -26.21 -8.04
C LYS A 24 21.59 -26.41 -8.07
N THR A 25 20.82 -25.32 -8.06
CA THR A 25 19.36 -25.31 -8.00
C THR A 25 18.77 -24.39 -9.07
N THR A 26 17.44 -24.41 -9.23
CA THR A 26 16.68 -23.48 -10.06
C THR A 26 16.18 -22.26 -9.26
N SER A 27 16.45 -22.19 -7.95
CA SER A 27 15.97 -21.14 -7.07
C SER A 27 16.54 -19.77 -7.41
N ASP A 28 15.71 -18.74 -7.33
CA ASP A 28 16.11 -17.33 -7.38
C ASP A 28 16.98 -16.93 -6.16
N THR A 29 16.78 -17.57 -4.99
CA THR A 29 17.66 -17.36 -3.81
C THR A 29 19.12 -17.67 -4.14
N GLU A 30 19.38 -18.74 -4.86
CA GLU A 30 20.76 -19.08 -5.25
C GLU A 30 21.33 -18.02 -6.19
N VAL A 31 20.52 -17.50 -7.12
CA VAL A 31 20.94 -16.42 -8.03
C VAL A 31 21.28 -15.16 -7.26
N LEU A 32 20.42 -14.76 -6.32
CA LEU A 32 20.67 -13.58 -5.48
C LEU A 32 21.90 -13.75 -4.59
N LEU A 33 22.08 -14.92 -3.97
CA LEU A 33 23.24 -15.21 -3.13
C LEU A 33 24.55 -15.21 -3.94
N LEU A 34 24.59 -15.90 -5.08
CA LEU A 34 25.77 -15.96 -5.92
C LEU A 34 26.09 -14.60 -6.56
N GLY A 35 25.07 -13.82 -6.93
CA GLY A 35 25.22 -12.44 -7.36
C GLY A 35 25.83 -11.56 -6.28
N PHE A 36 25.35 -11.68 -5.04
CA PHE A 36 25.93 -10.98 -3.89
C PHE A 36 27.40 -11.39 -3.63
N ILE A 37 27.71 -12.69 -3.67
CA ILE A 37 29.08 -13.18 -3.48
C ILE A 37 30.03 -12.63 -4.56
N HIS A 38 29.55 -12.53 -5.80
CA HIS A 38 30.39 -12.12 -6.94
C HIS A 38 30.55 -10.59 -7.06
N PHE A 39 29.49 -9.82 -6.82
CA PHE A 39 29.45 -8.37 -7.04
C PHE A 39 29.29 -7.55 -5.75
N GLY A 40 29.11 -8.20 -4.61
CA GLY A 40 28.78 -7.52 -3.36
C GLY A 40 27.38 -6.91 -3.33
N PRO A 41 27.11 -6.00 -2.38
CA PRO A 41 25.79 -5.40 -2.20
C PRO A 41 25.25 -4.64 -3.43
N SER A 42 26.12 -4.13 -4.31
CA SER A 42 25.70 -3.39 -5.52
C SER A 42 24.91 -4.23 -6.53
N PHE A 43 25.01 -5.57 -6.47
CA PHE A 43 24.23 -6.49 -7.30
C PHE A 43 22.73 -6.25 -7.21
N ILE A 44 22.25 -5.73 -6.07
CA ILE A 44 20.83 -5.46 -5.87
C ILE A 44 20.24 -4.47 -6.87
N GLN A 45 21.06 -3.59 -7.47
CA GLN A 45 20.62 -2.64 -8.51
C GLN A 45 20.13 -3.34 -9.77
N ASP A 46 20.69 -4.52 -10.09
CA ASP A 46 20.32 -5.33 -11.24
C ASP A 46 19.06 -6.17 -10.98
N VAL A 47 18.65 -6.34 -9.72
CA VAL A 47 17.50 -7.17 -9.36
C VAL A 47 16.20 -6.43 -9.63
N ASP A 48 15.31 -7.09 -10.38
CA ASP A 48 13.92 -6.68 -10.54
C ASP A 48 13.02 -7.62 -9.75
N GLY A 49 12.21 -7.08 -8.82
CA GLY A 49 11.36 -7.92 -7.97
C GLY A 49 10.81 -7.20 -6.73
N ILE A 50 10.03 -7.94 -5.96
CA ILE A 50 9.51 -7.55 -4.65
C ILE A 50 10.18 -8.44 -3.58
N PHE A 51 10.92 -7.84 -2.67
CA PHE A 51 11.71 -8.62 -1.71
C PHE A 51 12.06 -7.86 -0.43
N ALA A 52 12.22 -8.64 0.64
CA ALA A 52 12.99 -8.31 1.82
C ALA A 52 14.04 -9.42 2.01
N LEU A 53 15.33 -9.08 1.95
CA LEU A 53 16.42 -10.04 1.88
C LEU A 53 17.45 -9.74 2.97
N ALA A 54 17.95 -10.78 3.63
CA ALA A 54 19.05 -10.69 4.57
C ALA A 54 20.19 -11.62 4.13
N VAL A 55 21.42 -11.09 4.08
CA VAL A 55 22.65 -11.84 3.78
C VAL A 55 23.62 -11.63 4.92
N TYR A 56 24.11 -12.71 5.52
CA TYR A 56 25.16 -12.66 6.52
C TYR A 56 26.47 -13.20 5.94
N ASP A 57 27.50 -12.36 5.96
CA ASP A 57 28.87 -12.71 5.57
C ASP A 57 29.67 -13.04 6.83
N GLU A 58 29.90 -14.34 7.05
CA GLU A 58 30.65 -14.84 8.21
C GLU A 58 32.13 -14.39 8.22
N ARG A 59 32.73 -14.16 7.04
CA ARG A 59 34.15 -13.77 6.95
C ARG A 59 34.36 -12.34 7.41
N HIS A 60 33.43 -11.46 7.07
CA HIS A 60 33.51 -10.05 7.41
C HIS A 60 32.63 -9.70 8.62
N GLU A 61 31.94 -10.68 9.21
CA GLU A 61 30.96 -10.50 10.30
C GLU A 61 29.98 -9.36 9.99
N THR A 62 29.46 -9.33 8.76
CA THR A 62 28.58 -8.27 8.27
C THR A 62 27.23 -8.85 7.85
N LEU A 63 26.16 -8.30 8.42
CA LEU A 63 24.78 -8.55 8.00
C LEU A 63 24.37 -7.44 7.03
N THR A 64 23.85 -7.82 5.85
CA THR A 64 23.28 -6.87 4.89
C THR A 64 21.79 -7.16 4.74
N LEU A 65 20.95 -6.14 4.98
CA LEU A 65 19.49 -6.19 4.84
C LEU A 65 19.07 -5.35 3.64
N PHE A 66 18.37 -5.93 2.67
CA PHE A 66 17.88 -5.26 1.47
C PHE A 66 16.37 -5.19 1.47
N ARG A 67 15.82 -4.08 1.00
CA ARG A 67 14.39 -3.90 0.76
C ARG A 67 14.15 -3.45 -0.68
N ASP A 68 13.11 -3.97 -1.33
CA ASP A 68 12.77 -3.65 -2.73
C ASP A 68 12.52 -2.16 -2.97
N CYS A 69 12.51 -1.76 -4.25
CA CYS A 69 12.48 -0.36 -4.69
C CYS A 69 11.34 0.47 -4.12
N PHE A 70 10.16 -0.14 -3.93
CA PHE A 70 8.98 0.55 -3.40
C PHE A 70 8.54 0.01 -2.03
N GLY A 71 9.32 -0.88 -1.41
CA GLY A 71 9.03 -1.43 -0.09
C GLY A 71 7.75 -2.25 -0.05
N VAL A 72 7.46 -2.98 -1.13
CA VAL A 72 6.32 -3.90 -1.19
C VAL A 72 6.40 -4.92 -0.07
N LYS A 73 7.61 -5.45 0.17
CA LYS A 73 7.86 -6.34 1.30
C LYS A 73 8.38 -5.56 2.51
N PRO A 74 7.80 -5.78 3.70
CA PRO A 74 8.19 -5.06 4.91
C PRO A 74 9.49 -5.60 5.51
N LEU A 75 10.27 -4.71 6.13
CA LEU A 75 11.48 -5.08 6.86
C LEU A 75 11.76 -4.07 7.96
N PHE A 76 11.65 -4.53 9.20
CA PHE A 76 11.86 -3.72 10.40
C PHE A 76 13.11 -4.16 11.15
N TYR A 77 13.68 -3.22 11.91
CA TYR A 77 14.83 -3.51 12.76
C TYR A 77 14.84 -2.64 14.02
N THR A 78 15.57 -3.12 15.01
CA THR A 78 15.89 -2.38 16.23
C THR A 78 17.23 -2.84 16.78
N GLN A 79 17.81 -2.03 17.63
CA GLN A 79 19.04 -2.37 18.35
C GLN A 79 18.79 -2.25 19.86
N THR A 80 19.14 -3.30 20.60
CA THR A 80 19.09 -3.31 22.06
C THR A 80 20.44 -3.78 22.61
N GLY A 81 21.12 -2.90 23.35
CA GLY A 81 22.51 -3.14 23.76
C GLY A 81 23.41 -3.40 22.55
N ASN A 82 24.08 -4.55 22.52
CA ASN A 82 24.95 -4.99 21.44
C ASN A 82 24.24 -5.93 20.43
N THR A 83 22.93 -6.11 20.56
CA THR A 83 22.18 -7.02 19.70
C THR A 83 21.38 -6.21 18.67
N PHE A 84 21.53 -6.60 17.42
CA PHE A 84 20.72 -6.11 16.31
C PHE A 84 19.64 -7.15 15.99
N VAL A 85 18.37 -6.73 15.95
CA VAL A 85 17.22 -7.61 15.70
C VAL A 85 16.46 -7.08 14.50
N PHE A 86 16.05 -7.96 13.59
CA PHE A 86 15.24 -7.59 12.43
C PHE A 86 14.14 -8.63 12.17
N ALA A 87 13.05 -8.18 11.58
CA ALA A 87 11.91 -9.02 11.21
C ALA A 87 11.08 -8.37 10.09
N SER A 88 10.30 -9.17 9.39
CA SER A 88 9.30 -8.66 8.42
C SER A 88 8.03 -8.12 9.10
N GLU A 89 7.81 -8.46 10.37
CA GLU A 89 6.67 -8.00 11.16
C GLU A 89 7.14 -7.44 12.51
N LEU A 90 6.47 -6.37 12.97
CA LEU A 90 6.83 -5.70 14.23
C LEU A 90 6.71 -6.63 15.44
N LYS A 91 5.65 -7.46 15.47
CA LYS A 91 5.49 -8.48 16.53
C LYS A 91 6.65 -9.47 16.62
N GLY A 92 7.34 -9.71 15.50
CA GLY A 92 8.53 -10.55 15.46
C GLY A 92 9.68 -9.97 16.27
N LEU A 93 9.81 -8.63 16.31
CA LEU A 93 10.83 -7.95 17.13
C LEU A 93 10.54 -8.11 18.62
N PHE A 94 9.27 -8.08 19.01
CA PHE A 94 8.85 -8.20 20.41
C PHE A 94 9.05 -9.60 21.00
N CYS A 95 9.30 -10.61 20.14
CA CYS A 95 9.67 -11.94 20.60
C CYS A 95 11.09 -11.98 21.20
N TYR A 96 11.92 -10.95 20.94
CA TYR A 96 13.27 -10.87 21.52
C TYR A 96 13.22 -10.26 22.93
N PRO A 97 13.83 -10.90 23.93
CA PRO A 97 13.82 -10.40 25.30
C PRO A 97 14.41 -8.98 25.42
N GLY A 98 13.69 -8.08 26.10
CA GLY A 98 14.11 -6.69 26.29
C GLY A 98 13.65 -5.71 25.19
N ILE A 99 12.92 -6.18 24.18
CA ILE A 99 12.22 -5.32 23.22
C ILE A 99 10.74 -5.32 23.61
N ALA A 100 10.24 -4.18 24.08
CA ALA A 100 8.85 -4.00 24.48
C ALA A 100 8.10 -3.06 23.52
N PRO A 101 6.79 -3.28 23.31
CA PRO A 101 5.96 -2.39 22.51
C PRO A 101 5.70 -1.08 23.27
N ALA A 102 6.62 -0.14 23.18
CA ALA A 102 6.52 1.19 23.77
C ALA A 102 6.47 2.25 22.69
N VAL A 103 5.70 3.31 22.89
CA VAL A 103 5.58 4.45 21.98
C VAL A 103 5.87 5.75 22.69
N ASP A 104 6.53 6.66 22.00
CA ASP A 104 6.74 8.04 22.44
C ASP A 104 5.85 9.01 21.64
N SER A 105 6.05 10.30 21.83
CA SER A 105 5.29 11.33 21.10
C SER A 105 5.43 11.22 19.57
N ASN A 106 6.56 10.73 19.04
CA ASN A 106 6.74 10.53 17.60
C ASN A 106 5.86 9.37 17.11
N GLY A 107 5.91 8.22 17.78
CA GLY A 107 5.07 7.08 17.42
C GLY A 107 3.58 7.39 17.55
N LEU A 108 3.17 8.13 18.59
CA LEU A 108 1.80 8.59 18.73
C LEU A 108 1.39 9.56 17.60
N ASN A 109 2.27 10.44 17.14
CA ASN A 109 2.00 11.29 16.01
C ASN A 109 1.85 10.53 14.69
N GLU A 110 2.59 9.45 14.48
CA GLU A 110 2.36 8.57 13.33
C GLU A 110 0.91 8.05 13.30
N ILE A 111 0.37 7.63 14.44
CA ILE A 111 -0.99 7.09 14.57
C ILE A 111 -2.06 8.20 14.51
N PHE A 112 -1.91 9.28 15.29
CA PHE A 112 -2.97 10.29 15.46
C PHE A 112 -2.87 11.44 14.45
N SER A 113 -1.65 11.81 14.02
CA SER A 113 -1.45 12.96 13.12
C SER A 113 -1.37 12.56 11.65
N LEU A 114 -0.61 11.52 11.28
CA LEU A 114 -0.56 11.01 9.91
C LEU A 114 -1.69 10.00 9.63
N GLY A 115 -2.13 9.25 10.64
CA GLY A 115 -3.18 8.25 10.52
C GLY A 115 -2.67 6.93 9.95
N PRO A 116 -3.36 6.30 8.95
CA PRO A 116 -2.89 5.05 8.36
C PRO A 116 -1.57 5.14 7.59
N ALA A 117 -1.18 6.34 7.11
CA ALA A 117 0.14 6.56 6.52
C ALA A 117 1.19 6.72 7.62
N HIS A 118 2.40 6.28 7.32
CA HIS A 118 3.55 6.45 8.20
C HIS A 118 4.72 7.12 7.46
N THR A 119 5.53 7.84 8.22
CA THR A 119 6.78 8.41 7.70
C THR A 119 7.71 7.27 7.28
N PRO A 120 8.21 7.24 6.02
CA PRO A 120 9.14 6.22 5.58
C PRO A 120 10.33 6.08 6.53
N GLY A 121 10.65 4.85 6.92
CA GLY A 121 11.70 4.56 7.89
C GLY A 121 11.26 4.54 9.36
N CYS A 122 10.03 4.98 9.66
CA CYS A 122 9.49 4.96 11.02
C CYS A 122 8.79 3.63 11.31
N GLY A 123 9.22 2.94 12.37
CA GLY A 123 8.57 1.72 12.85
C GLY A 123 7.49 1.96 13.89
N VAL A 124 7.07 3.23 14.13
CA VAL A 124 6.06 3.67 15.10
C VAL A 124 6.48 3.45 16.57
N TYR A 125 6.91 2.24 16.92
CA TYR A 125 7.39 1.95 18.26
C TYR A 125 8.77 2.58 18.51
N LYS A 126 9.01 2.97 19.73
CA LYS A 126 10.27 3.59 20.16
C LYS A 126 11.48 2.73 19.81
N ASN A 127 12.48 3.33 19.18
CA ASN A 127 13.71 2.68 18.71
C ASN A 127 13.49 1.57 17.67
N VAL A 128 12.29 1.44 17.12
CA VAL A 128 12.02 0.56 15.99
C VAL A 128 12.06 1.37 14.70
N HIS A 129 12.76 0.83 13.73
CA HIS A 129 12.95 1.46 12.42
C HIS A 129 12.48 0.52 11.32
N GLU A 130 12.09 1.09 10.21
CA GLU A 130 11.83 0.38 8.97
C GLU A 130 12.99 0.61 8.00
N VAL A 131 13.47 -0.43 7.32
CA VAL A 131 14.44 -0.23 6.23
C VAL A 131 13.78 0.55 5.11
N LEU A 132 14.40 1.64 4.66
CA LEU A 132 13.83 2.48 3.61
C LEU A 132 13.64 1.70 2.30
N PRO A 133 12.53 1.91 1.58
CA PRO A 133 12.36 1.40 0.21
C PRO A 133 13.54 1.80 -0.68
N GLY A 134 14.02 0.87 -1.52
CA GLY A 134 15.15 1.13 -2.40
C GLY A 134 16.49 1.29 -1.69
N SER A 135 16.61 0.77 -0.46
CA SER A 135 17.82 0.88 0.35
C SER A 135 18.27 -0.47 0.91
N TYR A 136 19.51 -0.52 1.35
CA TYR A 136 20.02 -1.61 2.17
C TYR A 136 20.79 -1.10 3.38
N LEU A 137 20.78 -1.89 4.45
CA LEU A 137 21.58 -1.67 5.64
C LEU A 137 22.78 -2.64 5.65
N SER A 138 23.97 -2.12 5.96
CA SER A 138 25.13 -2.94 6.32
C SER A 138 25.38 -2.80 7.81
N VAL A 139 25.26 -3.90 8.54
CA VAL A 139 25.36 -3.98 10.00
C VAL A 139 26.62 -4.75 10.35
N SER A 140 27.52 -4.14 11.11
CA SER A 140 28.76 -4.76 11.58
C SER A 140 29.09 -4.26 12.99
N ARG A 141 30.23 -4.68 13.54
CA ARG A 141 30.71 -4.15 14.82
C ARG A 141 31.03 -2.65 14.77
N ALA A 142 31.23 -2.07 13.58
CA ALA A 142 31.46 -0.63 13.39
C ALA A 142 30.15 0.19 13.45
N GLY A 143 29.00 -0.48 13.45
CA GLY A 143 27.66 0.14 13.49
C GLY A 143 26.79 -0.22 12.29
N VAL A 144 25.75 0.57 12.10
CA VAL A 144 24.76 0.42 11.02
C VAL A 144 25.00 1.53 9.98
N ARG A 145 25.09 1.14 8.72
CA ARG A 145 25.21 2.07 7.58
C ARG A 145 24.10 1.80 6.59
N GLU A 146 23.32 2.83 6.25
CA GLU A 146 22.32 2.78 5.20
C GLU A 146 22.90 3.24 3.86
N THR A 147 22.46 2.59 2.79
CA THR A 147 22.82 2.95 1.40
C THR A 147 21.58 2.84 0.53
N THR A 148 21.22 3.93 -0.12
CA THR A 148 20.15 3.96 -1.12
C THR A 148 20.69 3.46 -2.46
N TYR A 149 20.06 2.44 -3.04
CA TYR A 149 20.41 1.88 -4.34
C TYR A 149 19.40 2.25 -5.44
N PHE A 150 18.21 2.69 -5.05
CA PHE A 150 17.18 3.18 -5.95
C PHE A 150 16.46 4.37 -5.35
N ARG A 151 16.24 5.40 -6.13
CA ARG A 151 15.36 6.53 -5.82
C ARG A 151 14.60 6.94 -7.07
N LEU A 152 13.44 7.56 -6.87
CA LEU A 152 12.67 8.13 -7.96
C LEU A 152 13.27 9.47 -8.36
N GLU A 153 13.74 9.57 -9.61
CA GLU A 153 14.44 10.74 -10.13
C GLU A 153 13.60 11.49 -11.15
N SER A 154 13.73 12.81 -11.17
CA SER A 154 13.06 13.68 -12.14
C SER A 154 13.93 13.87 -13.37
N HIS A 155 13.36 13.58 -14.55
CA HIS A 155 14.00 13.76 -15.85
C HIS A 155 13.05 14.46 -16.82
N PRO A 156 13.57 15.24 -17.79
CA PRO A 156 12.76 15.69 -18.92
C PRO A 156 12.15 14.49 -19.66
N HIS A 157 10.90 14.65 -20.10
CA HIS A 157 10.22 13.65 -20.93
C HIS A 157 10.30 14.09 -22.38
N GLU A 158 10.99 13.33 -23.23
CA GLU A 158 11.29 13.70 -24.62
C GLU A 158 10.45 12.94 -25.64
N ASP A 159 9.74 11.87 -25.20
CA ASP A 159 8.94 11.04 -26.08
C ASP A 159 7.68 11.74 -26.59
N SER A 160 7.31 11.46 -27.84
CA SER A 160 6.01 11.87 -28.37
C SER A 160 4.86 11.20 -27.61
N TYR A 161 3.65 11.75 -27.72
CA TYR A 161 2.46 11.18 -27.10
C TYR A 161 2.22 9.73 -27.52
N GLU A 162 2.39 9.42 -28.81
CA GLU A 162 2.23 8.08 -29.38
C GLU A 162 3.30 7.12 -28.88
N THR A 163 4.56 7.57 -28.82
CA THR A 163 5.68 6.79 -28.26
C THR A 163 5.42 6.51 -26.77
N THR A 164 4.99 7.52 -26.01
CA THR A 164 4.67 7.38 -24.60
C THR A 164 3.61 6.31 -24.34
N ILE A 165 2.53 6.30 -25.14
CA ILE A 165 1.48 5.26 -25.06
C ILE A 165 2.06 3.88 -25.33
N ALA A 166 2.86 3.73 -26.38
CA ALA A 166 3.47 2.45 -26.74
C ALA A 166 4.43 1.95 -25.66
N THR A 167 5.29 2.82 -25.14
CA THR A 167 6.25 2.51 -24.07
C THR A 167 5.53 2.10 -22.78
N VAL A 168 4.49 2.84 -22.36
CA VAL A 168 3.70 2.48 -21.16
C VAL A 168 3.03 1.13 -21.36
N ARG A 169 2.48 0.85 -22.54
CA ARG A 169 1.88 -0.45 -22.86
C ARG A 169 2.91 -1.58 -22.73
N GLU A 170 4.09 -1.40 -23.30
CA GLU A 170 5.17 -2.40 -23.27
C GLU A 170 5.64 -2.65 -21.82
N LEU A 171 5.97 -1.59 -21.08
CA LEU A 171 6.43 -1.67 -19.70
C LEU A 171 5.40 -2.38 -18.80
N LEU A 172 4.13 -1.95 -18.89
CA LEU A 172 3.08 -2.51 -18.02
C LEU A 172 2.74 -3.95 -18.39
N THR A 173 2.59 -4.28 -19.69
CA THR A 173 2.33 -5.67 -20.09
C THR A 173 3.52 -6.57 -19.79
N GLY A 174 4.74 -6.05 -19.91
CA GLY A 174 5.98 -6.72 -19.50
C GLY A 174 6.01 -6.99 -18.00
N ALA A 175 5.72 -5.98 -17.17
CA ALA A 175 5.63 -6.12 -15.71
C ALA A 175 4.60 -7.19 -15.31
N ILE A 176 3.40 -7.17 -15.90
CA ILE A 176 2.36 -8.17 -15.61
C ILE A 176 2.88 -9.58 -15.97
N ARG A 177 3.48 -9.78 -17.15
CA ARG A 177 4.00 -11.08 -17.59
C ARG A 177 5.10 -11.59 -16.66
N ARG A 178 6.05 -10.75 -16.27
CA ARG A 178 7.11 -11.12 -15.31
C ARG A 178 6.52 -11.54 -13.96
N GLN A 179 5.49 -10.85 -13.50
CA GLN A 179 4.82 -11.16 -12.24
C GLN A 179 3.85 -12.37 -12.31
N MET A 180 3.62 -12.93 -13.49
CA MET A 180 2.89 -14.21 -13.64
C MET A 180 3.77 -15.45 -13.39
N ILE A 181 5.10 -15.29 -13.33
CA ILE A 181 6.01 -16.43 -13.06
C ILE A 181 5.71 -16.99 -11.68
N SER A 182 5.25 -18.26 -11.63
CA SER A 182 4.83 -18.92 -10.40
C SER A 182 4.79 -20.42 -10.58
N ASP A 183 5.26 -21.17 -9.57
CA ASP A 183 5.16 -22.63 -9.51
C ASP A 183 3.76 -23.11 -9.11
N VAL A 184 2.88 -22.19 -8.72
CA VAL A 184 1.49 -22.47 -8.30
C VAL A 184 0.50 -21.69 -9.17
N PRO A 185 -0.77 -22.15 -9.26
CA PRO A 185 -1.78 -21.43 -10.01
C PRO A 185 -1.98 -20.00 -9.49
N ILE A 186 -2.00 -19.04 -10.42
CA ILE A 186 -2.28 -17.64 -10.14
C ILE A 186 -3.76 -17.31 -10.35
N CYS A 187 -4.21 -16.26 -9.68
CA CYS A 187 -5.51 -15.63 -9.92
C CYS A 187 -5.37 -14.09 -9.97
N THR A 188 -6.46 -13.38 -10.25
CA THR A 188 -6.49 -11.92 -10.20
C THR A 188 -7.68 -11.40 -9.42
N PHE A 189 -7.53 -10.24 -8.77
CA PHE A 189 -8.66 -9.46 -8.28
C PHE A 189 -9.24 -8.66 -9.44
N LEU A 190 -10.56 -8.68 -9.60
CA LEU A 190 -11.26 -8.10 -10.75
C LEU A 190 -12.47 -7.27 -10.29
N SER A 191 -12.32 -5.95 -10.18
CA SER A 191 -13.41 -5.02 -9.83
C SER A 191 -14.19 -4.49 -11.06
N GLY A 192 -13.71 -4.78 -12.27
CA GLY A 192 -14.24 -4.14 -13.49
C GLY A 192 -13.83 -2.67 -13.64
N GLY A 193 -12.91 -2.16 -12.80
CA GLY A 193 -12.17 -0.92 -13.05
C GLY A 193 -11.04 -1.15 -14.05
N ILE A 194 -10.54 -0.09 -14.67
CA ILE A 194 -9.50 -0.19 -15.72
C ILE A 194 -8.25 -0.95 -15.23
N ASP A 195 -7.80 -0.67 -14.02
CA ASP A 195 -6.55 -1.18 -13.46
C ASP A 195 -6.57 -2.72 -13.32
N SER A 196 -7.54 -3.23 -12.55
CA SER A 196 -7.72 -4.68 -12.34
C SER A 196 -8.10 -5.42 -13.64
N SER A 197 -8.87 -4.76 -14.50
CA SER A 197 -9.28 -5.34 -15.80
C SER A 197 -8.10 -5.50 -16.74
N LEU A 198 -7.17 -4.54 -16.77
CA LEU A 198 -5.98 -4.62 -17.61
C LEU A 198 -5.03 -5.73 -17.14
N VAL A 199 -4.77 -5.82 -15.82
CA VAL A 199 -4.00 -6.93 -15.26
C VAL A 199 -4.63 -8.27 -15.62
N SER A 200 -5.94 -8.42 -15.39
CA SER A 200 -6.67 -9.65 -15.70
C SER A 200 -6.69 -9.98 -17.19
N SER A 201 -6.76 -8.95 -18.07
CA SER A 201 -6.76 -9.16 -19.51
C SER A 201 -5.44 -9.71 -20.02
N VAL A 202 -4.32 -9.17 -19.56
CA VAL A 202 -2.98 -9.68 -19.92
C VAL A 202 -2.81 -11.09 -19.39
N CYS A 203 -3.14 -11.35 -18.10
CA CYS A 203 -3.05 -12.69 -17.50
C CYS A 203 -3.90 -13.73 -18.26
N ALA A 204 -5.15 -13.37 -18.61
CA ALA A 204 -6.03 -14.27 -19.36
C ALA A 204 -5.48 -14.57 -20.76
N GLY A 205 -4.91 -13.57 -21.44
CA GLY A 205 -4.28 -13.72 -22.74
C GLY A 205 -3.08 -14.68 -22.72
N GLU A 206 -2.23 -14.57 -21.71
CA GLU A 206 -1.05 -15.44 -21.58
C GLU A 206 -1.47 -16.88 -21.20
N LEU A 207 -2.35 -17.06 -20.21
CA LEU A 207 -2.84 -18.40 -19.82
C LEU A 207 -3.58 -19.11 -20.95
N LYS A 208 -4.31 -18.37 -21.80
CA LYS A 208 -4.99 -18.93 -22.97
C LYS A 208 -4.01 -19.55 -23.97
N LYS A 209 -2.81 -18.98 -24.15
CA LYS A 209 -1.76 -19.56 -25.01
C LYS A 209 -1.30 -20.93 -24.50
N GLU A 210 -1.39 -21.16 -23.19
CA GLU A 210 -1.06 -22.42 -22.52
C GLU A 210 -2.26 -23.37 -22.42
N GLY A 211 -3.42 -23.03 -23.00
CA GLY A 211 -4.66 -23.81 -22.87
C GLY A 211 -5.30 -23.74 -21.47
N ARG A 212 -4.95 -22.75 -20.67
CA ARG A 212 -5.42 -22.56 -19.30
C ARG A 212 -6.41 -21.41 -19.22
N GLN A 213 -7.30 -21.45 -18.23
CA GLN A 213 -8.29 -20.40 -17.96
C GLN A 213 -7.92 -19.66 -16.69
N LEU A 214 -8.02 -18.31 -16.75
CA LEU A 214 -7.78 -17.46 -15.58
C LEU A 214 -8.91 -17.62 -14.57
N LYS A 215 -8.57 -17.67 -13.28
CA LYS A 215 -9.51 -17.49 -12.18
C LYS A 215 -9.47 -16.06 -11.68
N THR A 216 -10.65 -15.48 -11.49
CA THR A 216 -10.80 -14.08 -11.06
C THR A 216 -11.73 -13.99 -9.86
N PHE A 217 -11.46 -13.05 -8.96
CA PHE A 217 -12.25 -12.81 -7.76
C PHE A 217 -12.66 -11.34 -7.68
N SER A 218 -13.92 -11.10 -7.33
CA SER A 218 -14.41 -9.79 -6.91
C SER A 218 -15.18 -9.91 -5.61
N PHE A 219 -15.34 -8.80 -4.91
CA PHE A 219 -15.96 -8.80 -3.59
C PHE A 219 -16.84 -7.57 -3.37
N ASP A 220 -17.82 -7.75 -2.51
CA ASP A 220 -18.72 -6.72 -2.03
C ASP A 220 -19.24 -7.10 -0.63
N PHE A 221 -20.14 -6.32 -0.11
CA PHE A 221 -20.79 -6.57 1.18
C PHE A 221 -22.21 -7.11 0.96
N THR A 222 -22.63 -8.01 1.84
CA THR A 222 -23.99 -8.58 1.81
C THR A 222 -25.02 -7.46 1.84
N ASP A 223 -26.03 -7.57 0.97
CA ASP A 223 -27.13 -6.61 0.81
C ASP A 223 -26.73 -5.18 0.43
N ASN A 224 -25.49 -4.96 0.00
CA ASN A 224 -24.98 -3.61 -0.33
C ASN A 224 -25.78 -2.95 -1.45
N GLU A 225 -26.33 -3.72 -2.38
CA GLU A 225 -27.19 -3.25 -3.47
C GLU A 225 -28.46 -2.57 -2.98
N ASN A 226 -29.00 -2.96 -1.81
CA ASN A 226 -30.22 -2.38 -1.23
C ASN A 226 -29.97 -0.99 -0.61
N TYR A 227 -28.71 -0.67 -0.29
CA TYR A 227 -28.33 0.57 0.40
C TYR A 227 -27.47 1.49 -0.44
N PHE A 228 -26.94 0.99 -1.56
CA PHE A 228 -26.07 1.76 -2.43
C PHE A 228 -26.74 3.03 -2.96
N GLN A 229 -26.07 4.16 -2.79
CA GLN A 229 -26.46 5.42 -3.36
C GLN A 229 -25.33 5.96 -4.24
N SER A 230 -25.63 6.13 -5.53
CA SER A 230 -24.69 6.73 -6.47
C SER A 230 -24.32 8.15 -6.03
N ASN A 231 -23.05 8.47 -6.08
CA ASN A 231 -22.53 9.80 -5.82
C ASN A 231 -21.39 10.14 -6.79
N SER A 232 -20.89 11.38 -6.74
CA SER A 232 -19.81 11.83 -7.63
C SER A 232 -18.54 11.00 -7.51
N PHE A 233 -18.39 10.28 -6.41
CA PHE A 233 -17.21 9.53 -6.00
C PHE A 233 -17.32 8.05 -6.38
N GLN A 234 -18.48 7.45 -6.13
CA GLN A 234 -18.83 6.10 -6.53
C GLN A 234 -20.11 6.15 -7.39
N PRO A 235 -19.94 6.36 -8.71
CA PRO A 235 -21.08 6.57 -9.60
C PRO A 235 -21.84 5.28 -9.92
N SER A 236 -21.23 4.11 -9.69
CA SER A 236 -21.82 2.80 -9.99
C SER A 236 -21.23 1.71 -9.09
N MET A 237 -21.98 0.64 -8.88
CA MET A 237 -21.46 -0.58 -8.27
C MET A 237 -20.49 -1.30 -9.20
N ASP A 238 -19.57 -2.08 -8.64
CA ASP A 238 -18.55 -2.83 -9.38
C ASP A 238 -19.07 -4.12 -10.01
N LYS A 239 -20.03 -4.79 -9.36
CA LYS A 239 -20.55 -6.11 -9.72
C LYS A 239 -20.91 -6.27 -11.21
N PRO A 240 -21.68 -5.35 -11.85
CA PRO A 240 -22.00 -5.47 -13.27
C PRO A 240 -20.77 -5.41 -14.19
N TYR A 241 -19.79 -4.57 -13.86
CA TYR A 241 -18.57 -4.40 -14.65
C TYR A 241 -17.60 -5.57 -14.46
N ALA A 242 -17.49 -6.10 -13.25
CA ALA A 242 -16.74 -7.32 -12.96
C ALA A 242 -17.31 -8.52 -13.73
N ALA A 243 -18.65 -8.69 -13.74
CA ALA A 243 -19.32 -9.73 -14.50
C ALA A 243 -19.09 -9.59 -16.01
N LYS A 244 -19.16 -8.36 -16.55
CA LYS A 244 -18.88 -8.08 -17.96
C LYS A 244 -17.44 -8.45 -18.33
N MET A 245 -16.47 -8.06 -17.50
CA MET A 245 -15.08 -8.40 -17.72
C MET A 245 -14.83 -9.89 -17.62
N ALA A 246 -15.42 -10.56 -16.63
CA ALA A 246 -15.30 -12.01 -16.48
C ALA A 246 -15.79 -12.75 -17.74
N SER A 247 -16.90 -12.31 -18.31
CA SER A 247 -17.44 -12.84 -19.58
C SER A 247 -16.52 -12.55 -20.76
N TYR A 248 -16.01 -11.29 -20.89
CA TYR A 248 -15.11 -10.89 -21.96
C TYR A 248 -13.80 -11.71 -21.95
N LEU A 249 -13.24 -11.96 -20.77
CA LEU A 249 -12.02 -12.74 -20.57
C LEU A 249 -12.26 -14.25 -20.65
N ASN A 250 -13.50 -14.69 -20.66
CA ASN A 250 -13.85 -16.10 -20.46
C ASN A 250 -13.16 -16.66 -19.20
N SER A 251 -13.15 -15.89 -18.09
CA SER A 251 -12.52 -16.30 -16.84
C SER A 251 -13.49 -17.09 -15.96
N HIS A 252 -12.94 -17.96 -15.10
CA HIS A 252 -13.74 -18.56 -14.03
C HIS A 252 -13.82 -17.57 -12.86
N HIS A 253 -14.94 -16.85 -12.79
CA HIS A 253 -15.14 -15.77 -11.83
C HIS A 253 -15.85 -16.25 -10.56
N THR A 254 -15.33 -15.81 -9.40
CA THR A 254 -15.95 -16.01 -8.10
C THR A 254 -16.28 -14.66 -7.46
N TYR A 255 -17.54 -14.48 -7.08
CA TYR A 255 -17.99 -13.30 -6.36
C TYR A 255 -18.07 -13.61 -4.86
N LEU A 256 -17.33 -12.87 -4.05
CA LEU A 256 -17.26 -13.04 -2.60
C LEU A 256 -18.04 -11.94 -1.90
N GLU A 257 -18.72 -12.26 -0.82
CA GLU A 257 -19.48 -11.30 -0.01
C GLU A 257 -19.04 -11.37 1.45
N CYS A 258 -18.97 -10.22 2.10
CA CYS A 258 -18.67 -10.08 3.52
C CYS A 258 -19.88 -9.52 4.26
N THR A 259 -20.26 -10.15 5.38
CA THR A 259 -21.32 -9.58 6.23
C THR A 259 -20.77 -8.41 7.06
N ASN A 260 -21.64 -7.47 7.45
CA ASN A 260 -21.24 -6.36 8.32
C ASN A 260 -20.68 -6.84 9.67
N GLN A 261 -21.23 -7.94 10.21
CA GLN A 261 -20.72 -8.56 11.43
C GLN A 261 -19.30 -9.07 11.24
N THR A 262 -19.05 -9.85 10.18
CA THR A 262 -17.72 -10.36 9.86
C THR A 262 -16.72 -9.23 9.66
N GLN A 263 -17.10 -8.16 8.94
CA GLN A 263 -16.25 -7.00 8.74
C GLN A 263 -15.82 -6.36 10.07
N ALA A 264 -16.77 -6.19 11.00
CA ALA A 264 -16.50 -5.62 12.33
C ALA A 264 -15.65 -6.56 13.20
N ASP A 265 -15.85 -7.88 13.09
CA ASP A 265 -15.05 -8.87 13.85
C ASP A 265 -13.59 -8.96 13.34
N TYR A 266 -13.37 -8.64 12.07
CA TYR A 266 -12.04 -8.62 11.46
C TYR A 266 -11.23 -7.36 11.82
N LEU A 267 -11.79 -6.34 12.48
CA LEU A 267 -11.05 -5.15 12.91
C LEU A 267 -9.86 -5.50 13.82
N LEU A 268 -10.07 -6.32 14.84
CA LEU A 268 -8.97 -6.79 15.69
C LEU A 268 -7.97 -7.64 14.92
N ARG A 269 -8.46 -8.52 14.03
CA ARG A 269 -7.58 -9.35 13.20
C ARG A 269 -6.73 -8.52 12.25
N SER A 270 -7.25 -7.41 11.70
CA SER A 270 -6.48 -6.50 10.86
C SER A 270 -5.39 -5.77 11.66
N VAL A 271 -5.63 -5.38 12.90
CA VAL A 271 -4.59 -4.86 13.80
C VAL A 271 -3.49 -5.90 14.03
N LYS A 272 -3.84 -7.17 14.25
CA LYS A 272 -2.86 -8.27 14.40
C LYS A 272 -2.09 -8.56 13.12
N ALA A 273 -2.69 -8.35 11.95
CA ALA A 273 -2.02 -8.49 10.67
C ALA A 273 -1.00 -7.38 10.42
N HIS A 274 -1.30 -6.14 10.84
CA HIS A 274 -0.45 -4.96 10.65
C HIS A 274 0.49 -4.69 11.83
N ASP A 275 0.21 -5.20 13.02
CA ASP A 275 0.83 -4.86 14.30
C ASP A 275 0.57 -3.40 14.74
N LEU A 276 -0.31 -2.70 14.06
CA LEU A 276 -0.66 -1.27 14.20
C LEU A 276 -2.13 -1.03 13.83
N PRO A 277 -2.72 0.10 14.24
CA PRO A 277 -3.94 0.61 13.60
C PRO A 277 -3.70 0.84 12.11
N CYS A 278 -4.68 0.54 11.27
CA CYS A 278 -4.56 0.54 9.81
C CYS A 278 -5.75 1.24 9.14
N MET A 279 -6.04 0.99 7.85
CA MET A 279 -7.14 1.67 7.14
C MET A 279 -8.54 1.16 7.58
N ALA A 280 -8.72 0.95 8.88
CA ALA A 280 -9.99 0.61 9.51
C ALA A 280 -10.69 -0.60 8.85
N ASP A 281 -11.95 -0.42 8.49
CA ASP A 281 -12.80 -1.45 7.91
C ASP A 281 -12.42 -1.83 6.46
N ILE A 282 -11.65 -1.00 5.78
CA ILE A 282 -11.11 -1.32 4.47
C ILE A 282 -10.13 -2.49 4.59
N ASP A 283 -9.23 -2.43 5.56
CA ASP A 283 -8.25 -3.49 5.79
C ASP A 283 -8.89 -4.74 6.41
N SER A 284 -9.90 -4.58 7.27
CA SER A 284 -10.60 -5.73 7.84
C SER A 284 -11.35 -6.53 6.77
N SER A 285 -12.01 -5.86 5.83
CA SER A 285 -12.69 -6.53 4.72
C SER A 285 -11.69 -7.16 3.75
N LEU A 286 -10.59 -6.47 3.43
CA LEU A 286 -9.56 -7.02 2.54
C LEU A 286 -8.90 -8.27 3.14
N LEU A 287 -8.63 -8.27 4.45
CA LEU A 287 -8.12 -9.44 5.15
C LEU A 287 -9.07 -10.64 5.02
N TYR A 288 -10.37 -10.42 5.22
CA TYR A 288 -11.38 -11.47 5.02
C TYR A 288 -11.36 -12.00 3.59
N PHE A 289 -11.34 -11.13 2.58
CA PHE A 289 -11.32 -11.57 1.17
C PHE A 289 -10.04 -12.31 0.81
N CYS A 290 -8.88 -11.85 1.29
CA CYS A 290 -7.61 -12.54 1.10
C CYS A 290 -7.66 -13.95 1.74
N GLU A 291 -8.26 -14.09 2.92
CA GLU A 291 -8.44 -15.39 3.57
C GLU A 291 -9.31 -16.32 2.72
N GLN A 292 -10.45 -15.84 2.18
CA GLN A 292 -11.29 -16.68 1.32
C GLN A 292 -10.56 -17.14 0.05
N VAL A 293 -9.80 -16.24 -0.59
CA VAL A 293 -9.01 -16.59 -1.80
C VAL A 293 -7.86 -17.54 -1.47
N SER A 294 -7.22 -17.40 -0.32
CA SER A 294 -6.08 -18.23 0.11
C SER A 294 -6.41 -19.70 0.27
N HIS A 295 -7.69 -20.05 0.45
CA HIS A 295 -8.14 -21.44 0.50
C HIS A 295 -7.93 -22.18 -0.84
N THR A 296 -7.88 -21.47 -1.94
CA THR A 296 -7.79 -22.05 -3.29
C THR A 296 -6.57 -21.60 -4.08
N HIS A 297 -6.00 -20.44 -3.78
CA HIS A 297 -4.84 -19.84 -4.48
C HIS A 297 -3.81 -19.34 -3.50
N LYS A 298 -2.54 -19.29 -3.95
CA LYS A 298 -1.43 -18.76 -3.15
C LYS A 298 -0.81 -17.51 -3.74
N VAL A 299 -1.13 -17.18 -4.99
CA VAL A 299 -0.64 -15.98 -5.68
C VAL A 299 -1.80 -15.28 -6.37
N VAL A 300 -1.90 -13.95 -6.14
CA VAL A 300 -2.89 -13.09 -6.78
C VAL A 300 -2.21 -11.84 -7.36
N LEU A 301 -2.54 -11.48 -8.62
CA LEU A 301 -2.14 -10.20 -9.19
C LEU A 301 -3.26 -9.18 -9.01
N THR A 302 -2.88 -7.94 -8.67
CA THR A 302 -3.83 -6.87 -8.34
C THR A 302 -3.58 -5.62 -9.19
N GLY A 303 -4.58 -4.73 -9.25
CA GLY A 303 -4.49 -3.42 -9.88
C GLY A 303 -4.04 -2.31 -8.93
N GLU A 304 -3.51 -2.63 -7.74
CA GLU A 304 -3.04 -1.63 -6.78
C GLU A 304 -1.90 -0.78 -7.37
N CYS A 305 -1.72 0.42 -6.85
CA CYS A 305 -0.72 1.43 -7.24
C CYS A 305 -1.01 2.18 -8.54
N ALA A 306 -1.99 1.76 -9.34
CA ALA A 306 -2.29 2.43 -10.61
C ALA A 306 -2.76 3.88 -10.44
N ASP A 307 -3.48 4.19 -9.35
CA ASP A 307 -3.97 5.53 -9.08
C ASP A 307 -2.86 6.49 -8.66
N GLU A 308 -1.91 6.02 -7.86
CA GLU A 308 -0.74 6.76 -7.40
C GLU A 308 0.19 7.11 -8.56
N VAL A 309 0.43 6.13 -9.43
CA VAL A 309 1.38 6.24 -10.55
C VAL A 309 0.80 7.07 -11.69
N PHE A 310 -0.47 6.87 -12.04
CA PHE A 310 -1.12 7.52 -13.17
C PHE A 310 -2.00 8.73 -12.80
N GLY A 311 -2.01 9.15 -11.55
CA GLY A 311 -2.76 10.33 -11.10
C GLY A 311 -4.27 10.13 -11.09
N GLY A 312 -4.75 9.00 -10.52
CA GLY A 312 -6.17 8.66 -10.50
C GLY A 312 -7.02 9.36 -9.45
N TYR A 313 -6.41 10.06 -8.50
CA TYR A 313 -7.10 10.67 -7.35
C TYR A 313 -7.51 12.12 -7.59
N PRO A 314 -8.54 12.63 -6.89
CA PRO A 314 -9.01 14.01 -7.03
C PRO A 314 -7.94 15.08 -6.80
N TRP A 315 -6.98 14.83 -5.91
CA TRP A 315 -5.93 15.81 -5.59
C TRP A 315 -4.93 16.05 -6.74
N PHE A 316 -4.92 15.21 -7.75
CA PHE A 316 -4.17 15.49 -8.98
C PHE A 316 -4.93 16.42 -9.94
N HIS A 317 -6.26 16.52 -9.81
CA HIS A 317 -7.15 17.17 -10.77
C HIS A 317 -7.77 18.47 -10.27
N ARG A 318 -7.90 18.65 -8.95
CA ARG A 318 -8.53 19.83 -8.36
C ARG A 318 -7.46 20.87 -8.05
N GLU A 319 -7.55 22.06 -8.66
CA GLU A 319 -6.61 23.16 -8.44
C GLU A 319 -6.47 23.53 -6.96
N SER A 320 -7.59 23.54 -6.22
CA SER A 320 -7.59 23.83 -4.77
C SER A 320 -6.83 22.82 -3.91
N MET A 321 -6.41 21.68 -4.47
CA MET A 321 -5.66 20.64 -3.77
C MET A 321 -4.19 20.55 -4.22
N LEU A 322 -3.80 21.28 -5.28
CA LEU A 322 -2.45 21.19 -5.85
C LEU A 322 -1.39 21.82 -4.94
N ASP A 323 -1.74 22.83 -4.18
CA ASP A 323 -0.81 23.53 -3.27
C ASP A 323 -1.46 23.77 -1.91
N CYS A 324 -1.87 22.68 -1.26
CA CYS A 324 -2.52 22.76 0.06
C CYS A 324 -1.53 22.89 1.23
N GLY A 325 -0.22 22.88 0.98
CA GLY A 325 0.82 23.00 2.00
C GLY A 325 0.86 21.84 3.01
N THR A 326 0.18 20.74 2.70
CA THR A 326 0.11 19.51 3.51
C THR A 326 -0.16 18.29 2.63
N PHE A 327 -0.24 17.10 3.21
CA PHE A 327 -0.61 15.90 2.47
C PHE A 327 -2.04 15.98 1.92
N PRO A 328 -2.24 15.88 0.59
CA PRO A 328 -3.54 16.17 -0.03
C PRO A 328 -4.65 15.18 0.31
N TRP A 329 -4.32 13.98 0.80
CA TRP A 329 -5.30 13.00 1.27
C TRP A 329 -5.75 13.20 2.72
N THR A 330 -5.13 14.13 3.45
CA THR A 330 -5.51 14.53 4.80
C THR A 330 -5.31 16.03 5.00
N PRO A 331 -6.09 16.86 4.30
CA PRO A 331 -5.87 18.31 4.25
C PRO A 331 -6.17 19.03 5.57
N THR A 332 -6.80 18.38 6.51
CA THR A 332 -7.10 18.94 7.84
C THR A 332 -7.00 17.87 8.93
N LEU A 333 -6.48 18.26 10.08
CA LEU A 333 -6.41 17.46 11.30
C LEU A 333 -7.64 17.63 12.19
N ALA A 334 -8.46 18.66 11.94
CA ALA A 334 -9.58 19.04 12.78
C ALA A 334 -10.50 17.86 13.17
N PRO A 335 -10.85 16.95 12.26
CA PRO A 335 -11.70 15.82 12.57
C PRO A 335 -11.09 14.88 13.63
N ARG A 336 -9.84 14.53 13.49
CA ARG A 336 -9.15 13.65 14.45
C ARG A 336 -8.89 14.36 15.77
N LYS A 337 -8.38 15.59 15.69
CA LYS A 337 -8.03 16.40 16.86
C LYS A 337 -9.24 16.72 17.74
N SER A 338 -10.43 16.92 17.14
CA SER A 338 -11.66 17.22 17.89
C SER A 338 -12.15 16.11 18.79
N LEU A 339 -11.69 14.87 18.59
CA LEU A 339 -12.05 13.71 19.42
C LEU A 339 -11.03 13.43 20.52
N LEU A 340 -9.90 14.13 20.52
CA LEU A 340 -8.81 13.89 21.49
C LEU A 340 -8.96 14.78 22.73
N ASN A 341 -8.47 14.26 23.86
CA ASN A 341 -8.26 15.05 25.06
C ASN A 341 -7.36 16.26 24.73
N ALA A 342 -7.70 17.44 25.24
CA ALA A 342 -7.00 18.69 24.92
C ALA A 342 -5.52 18.67 25.31
N ASP A 343 -5.18 18.16 26.49
CA ASP A 343 -3.80 18.08 26.96
C ASP A 343 -2.99 17.09 26.13
N PHE A 344 -3.59 15.96 25.77
CA PHE A 344 -2.97 14.99 24.87
C PHE A 344 -2.73 15.58 23.47
N ALA A 345 -3.73 16.22 22.86
CA ALA A 345 -3.59 16.85 21.56
C ALA A 345 -2.53 17.97 21.54
N ASN A 346 -2.44 18.74 22.64
CA ASN A 346 -1.42 19.78 22.79
C ASN A 346 -0.01 19.18 22.92
N THR A 347 0.14 18.06 23.63
CA THR A 347 1.42 17.35 23.77
C THR A 347 1.93 16.85 22.42
N LEU A 348 1.04 16.37 21.55
CA LEU A 348 1.41 15.84 20.23
C LEU A 348 1.91 16.93 19.26
N ARG A 349 1.43 18.18 19.36
CA ARG A 349 1.74 19.26 18.39
C ARG A 349 1.48 18.80 16.96
N MET A 350 0.30 18.25 16.72
CA MET A 350 -0.06 17.50 15.51
C MET A 350 0.21 18.27 14.21
N GLU A 351 -0.11 19.57 14.19
CA GLU A 351 0.08 20.45 13.03
C GLU A 351 1.56 20.60 12.68
N ASP A 352 2.40 20.82 13.69
CA ASP A 352 3.86 20.95 13.50
C ASP A 352 4.45 19.63 12.99
N TYR A 353 3.99 18.50 13.54
CA TYR A 353 4.47 17.19 13.12
C TYR A 353 4.17 16.91 11.64
N VAL A 354 2.91 17.10 11.23
CA VAL A 354 2.48 16.89 9.84
C VAL A 354 3.19 17.85 8.89
N LYS A 355 3.33 19.14 9.30
CA LYS A 355 4.04 20.12 8.49
C LYS A 355 5.50 19.74 8.29
N ASN A 356 6.19 19.35 9.35
CA ASN A 356 7.60 18.94 9.26
C ASN A 356 7.78 17.69 8.40
N ALA A 357 6.88 16.71 8.51
CA ALA A 357 6.90 15.50 7.65
C ALA A 357 6.66 15.87 6.18
N TYR A 358 5.72 16.75 5.90
CA TYR A 358 5.43 17.26 4.56
C TYR A 358 6.61 18.05 3.97
N ASP A 359 7.13 19.05 4.71
CA ASP A 359 8.22 19.90 4.25
C ASP A 359 9.48 19.07 3.94
N ARG A 360 9.79 18.08 4.78
CA ARG A 360 10.88 17.13 4.52
C ARG A 360 10.64 16.36 3.24
N ALA A 361 9.46 15.78 3.07
CA ALA A 361 9.14 14.97 1.90
C ALA A 361 9.18 15.76 0.59
N VAL A 362 8.67 17.00 0.57
CA VAL A 362 8.73 17.83 -0.64
C VAL A 362 10.14 18.36 -0.94
N SER A 363 11.02 18.45 0.07
CA SER A 363 12.41 18.86 -0.13
C SER A 363 13.27 17.78 -0.81
N GLU A 364 12.79 16.53 -0.83
CA GLU A 364 13.45 15.41 -1.52
C GLU A 364 13.16 15.38 -3.03
N VAL A 365 12.20 16.18 -3.51
CA VAL A 365 11.76 16.17 -4.90
C VAL A 365 12.68 17.01 -5.77
N ASP A 366 13.33 16.40 -6.74
CA ASP A 366 14.08 17.12 -7.76
C ASP A 366 13.10 17.83 -8.71
N ILE A 367 13.12 19.17 -8.72
CA ILE A 367 12.28 20.00 -9.59
C ILE A 367 13.05 20.34 -10.87
N LEU A 368 12.41 20.17 -12.02
CA LEU A 368 13.02 20.49 -13.30
C LEU A 368 12.99 22.01 -13.55
N PRO A 369 14.09 22.61 -14.05
CA PRO A 369 14.19 24.08 -14.19
C PRO A 369 13.15 24.72 -15.12
N MET A 370 12.53 23.92 -16.01
CA MET A 370 11.54 24.41 -16.97
C MET A 370 10.09 24.23 -16.52
N GLU A 371 9.85 23.64 -15.34
CA GLU A 371 8.51 23.44 -14.81
C GLU A 371 7.93 24.76 -14.26
N ASN A 372 6.69 25.04 -14.65
CA ASN A 372 5.92 26.10 -14.01
C ASN A 372 5.41 25.67 -12.62
N GLU A 373 4.83 26.58 -11.85
CA GLU A 373 4.36 26.31 -10.48
C GLU A 373 3.35 25.14 -10.42
N THR A 374 2.43 25.07 -11.39
CA THR A 374 1.41 24.00 -11.43
C THR A 374 2.05 22.63 -11.70
N GLU A 375 3.00 22.53 -12.61
CA GLU A 375 3.72 21.30 -12.90
C GLU A 375 4.59 20.87 -11.73
N THR A 376 5.28 21.82 -11.09
CA THR A 376 6.03 21.61 -9.86
C THR A 376 5.13 21.04 -8.74
N SER A 377 3.96 21.63 -8.53
CA SER A 377 2.99 21.15 -7.53
C SER A 377 2.51 19.73 -7.85
N ARG A 378 2.22 19.42 -9.11
CA ARG A 378 1.82 18.07 -9.53
C ARG A 378 2.95 17.05 -9.37
N ARG A 379 4.19 17.42 -9.65
CA ARG A 379 5.36 16.56 -9.40
C ARG A 379 5.51 16.25 -7.91
N ARG A 380 5.40 17.27 -7.05
CA ARG A 380 5.40 17.09 -5.59
C ARG A 380 4.29 16.13 -5.14
N ILE A 381 3.05 16.35 -5.59
CA ILE A 381 1.91 15.47 -5.28
C ILE A 381 2.17 14.04 -5.79
N GLY A 382 2.72 13.88 -6.99
CA GLY A 382 3.10 12.58 -7.55
C GLY A 382 4.11 11.86 -6.67
N TYR A 383 5.17 12.56 -6.26
CA TYR A 383 6.18 12.03 -5.36
C TYR A 383 5.59 11.63 -4.00
N LEU A 384 4.82 12.54 -3.37
CA LEU A 384 4.16 12.27 -2.10
C LEU A 384 3.20 11.09 -2.20
N SER A 385 2.46 10.98 -3.31
CA SER A 385 1.53 9.86 -3.53
C SER A 385 2.28 8.53 -3.61
N ILE A 386 3.44 8.48 -4.25
CA ILE A 386 4.27 7.26 -4.33
C ILE A 386 4.98 7.00 -3.00
N ARG A 387 5.52 8.03 -2.36
CA ARG A 387 6.38 7.88 -1.18
C ARG A 387 5.62 7.62 0.12
N PHE A 388 4.35 8.08 0.24
CA PHE A 388 3.52 7.92 1.44
C PHE A 388 2.23 7.15 1.17
N PHE A 389 1.38 7.62 0.24
CA PHE A 389 0.07 7.03 0.06
C PHE A 389 0.14 5.63 -0.55
N MET A 390 0.97 5.43 -1.58
CA MET A 390 1.22 4.12 -2.16
C MET A 390 1.82 3.14 -1.14
N GLN A 391 2.73 3.62 -0.26
CA GLN A 391 3.28 2.80 0.81
C GLN A 391 2.19 2.28 1.76
N THR A 392 1.21 3.13 2.10
CA THR A 392 0.05 2.70 2.91
C THR A 392 -0.73 1.59 2.21
N LEU A 393 -0.95 1.70 0.90
CA LEU A 393 -1.71 0.71 0.13
C LEU A 393 -0.91 -0.59 -0.11
N LEU A 394 0.40 -0.48 -0.35
CA LEU A 394 1.29 -1.63 -0.45
C LEU A 394 1.35 -2.41 0.87
N ASN A 395 1.53 -1.70 1.98
CA ASN A 395 1.51 -2.29 3.32
C ASN A 395 0.16 -2.95 3.62
N ARG A 396 -0.96 -2.26 3.31
CA ARG A 396 -2.31 -2.84 3.41
C ARG A 396 -2.41 -4.16 2.65
N MET A 397 -2.03 -4.17 1.37
CA MET A 397 -2.15 -5.34 0.51
C MET A 397 -1.25 -6.47 1.00
N ASP A 398 0.02 -6.20 1.29
CA ASP A 398 0.97 -7.22 1.74
C ASP A 398 0.56 -7.81 3.10
N ARG A 399 0.25 -6.96 4.10
CA ARG A 399 -0.08 -7.41 5.45
C ARG A 399 -1.35 -8.25 5.50
N THR A 400 -2.40 -7.83 4.78
CA THR A 400 -3.66 -8.58 4.76
C THR A 400 -3.53 -9.88 3.99
N SER A 401 -2.84 -9.88 2.86
CA SER A 401 -2.70 -11.09 2.04
C SER A 401 -1.71 -12.09 2.65
N MET A 402 -0.53 -11.63 3.09
CA MET A 402 0.49 -12.52 3.67
C MET A 402 0.06 -13.10 5.03
N ASN A 403 -0.76 -12.38 5.81
CA ASN A 403 -1.34 -12.93 7.05
C ASN A 403 -2.20 -14.18 6.79
N THR A 404 -2.73 -14.32 5.58
CA THR A 404 -3.55 -15.46 5.16
C THR A 404 -2.78 -16.49 4.31
N GLY A 405 -1.50 -16.25 4.05
CA GLY A 405 -0.68 -17.08 3.17
C GLY A 405 -1.01 -16.94 1.69
N LEU A 406 -1.55 -15.79 1.30
CA LEU A 406 -1.77 -15.37 -0.09
C LEU A 406 -0.72 -14.32 -0.44
N GLU A 407 0.06 -14.53 -1.50
CA GLU A 407 0.99 -13.53 -2.01
C GLU A 407 0.30 -12.62 -3.01
N ALA A 408 0.18 -11.34 -2.69
CA ALA A 408 -0.32 -10.32 -3.62
C ALA A 408 0.85 -9.69 -4.39
N ARG A 409 0.73 -9.68 -5.72
CA ARG A 409 1.66 -9.05 -6.64
C ARG A 409 1.06 -7.78 -7.22
N VAL A 410 1.90 -6.78 -7.44
CA VAL A 410 1.49 -5.39 -7.75
C VAL A 410 2.20 -4.87 -9.01
N PRO A 411 1.80 -5.29 -10.23
CA PRO A 411 2.50 -4.94 -11.45
C PRO A 411 2.66 -3.43 -11.71
N PHE A 412 1.77 -2.60 -11.16
CA PHE A 412 1.87 -1.15 -11.27
C PHE A 412 2.99 -0.55 -10.40
N ALA A 413 3.54 -1.30 -9.44
CA ALA A 413 4.72 -0.92 -8.67
C ALA A 413 6.04 -1.44 -9.29
N ASP A 414 6.06 -1.70 -10.59
CA ASP A 414 7.28 -2.04 -11.33
C ASP A 414 8.21 -0.82 -11.43
N LYS A 415 9.52 -1.00 -11.12
CA LYS A 415 10.46 0.12 -11.05
C LYS A 415 10.63 0.87 -12.36
N GLN A 416 10.62 0.17 -13.50
CA GLN A 416 10.79 0.80 -14.80
C GLN A 416 9.53 1.56 -15.20
N LEU A 417 8.36 0.96 -14.98
CA LEU A 417 7.06 1.60 -15.23
C LEU A 417 6.91 2.87 -14.39
N VAL A 418 7.12 2.79 -13.08
CA VAL A 418 6.95 3.94 -12.17
C VAL A 418 7.93 5.06 -12.51
N SER A 419 9.22 4.74 -12.75
CA SER A 419 10.24 5.73 -13.12
C SER A 419 9.90 6.44 -14.43
N TYR A 420 9.40 5.71 -15.42
CA TYR A 420 8.99 6.29 -16.68
C TYR A 420 7.73 7.15 -16.54
N VAL A 421 6.69 6.61 -15.91
CA VAL A 421 5.40 7.31 -15.75
C VAL A 421 5.53 8.55 -14.85
N PHE A 422 6.39 8.53 -13.84
CA PHE A 422 6.64 9.68 -12.98
C PHE A 422 7.01 10.93 -13.79
N ASN A 423 7.78 10.76 -14.84
CA ASN A 423 8.31 11.83 -15.68
C ASN A 423 7.40 12.26 -16.85
N ILE A 424 6.30 11.55 -17.13
CA ILE A 424 5.34 11.93 -18.17
C ILE A 424 4.66 13.26 -17.78
N PRO A 425 4.63 14.29 -18.67
CA PRO A 425 3.94 15.56 -18.42
C PRO A 425 2.45 15.35 -18.12
N TRP A 426 1.91 16.19 -17.24
CA TRP A 426 0.51 16.09 -16.84
C TRP A 426 -0.47 16.25 -17.99
N GLU A 427 -0.15 17.11 -18.96
CA GLU A 427 -0.95 17.29 -20.17
C GLU A 427 -1.14 16.00 -20.99
N MET A 428 -0.18 15.08 -20.93
CA MET A 428 -0.31 13.74 -21.51
C MET A 428 -1.06 12.80 -20.58
N LYS A 429 -0.73 12.79 -19.28
CA LYS A 429 -1.38 11.92 -18.28
C LYS A 429 -2.89 12.14 -18.19
N ALA A 430 -3.34 13.38 -18.36
CA ALA A 430 -4.74 13.79 -18.23
C ALA A 430 -5.26 14.53 -19.48
N LYS A 431 -4.77 14.18 -20.68
CA LYS A 431 -5.15 14.80 -21.94
C LYS A 431 -6.66 14.83 -22.11
N GLY A 432 -7.20 16.02 -22.43
CA GLY A 432 -8.64 16.24 -22.57
C GLY A 432 -9.42 16.13 -21.25
N GLY A 433 -8.77 16.25 -20.11
CA GLY A 433 -9.40 16.10 -18.78
C GLY A 433 -9.73 14.65 -18.41
N LEU A 434 -9.27 13.67 -19.19
CA LEU A 434 -9.54 12.27 -18.95
C LEU A 434 -8.58 11.70 -17.87
N VAL A 435 -9.12 11.27 -16.76
CA VAL A 435 -8.37 10.65 -15.67
C VAL A 435 -7.64 9.39 -16.16
N LYS A 436 -6.34 9.28 -15.86
CA LYS A 436 -5.46 8.17 -16.30
C LYS A 436 -5.45 8.01 -17.84
N ASN A 437 -5.46 9.12 -18.59
CA ASN A 437 -5.56 9.06 -20.04
C ASN A 437 -4.49 8.16 -20.67
N ILE A 438 -3.22 8.30 -20.29
CA ILE A 438 -2.13 7.45 -20.83
C ILE A 438 -2.39 5.96 -20.57
N LEU A 439 -2.82 5.60 -19.38
CA LEU A 439 -3.17 4.20 -19.07
C LEU A 439 -4.32 3.70 -19.93
N ARG A 440 -5.35 4.53 -20.14
CA ARG A 440 -6.49 4.16 -20.99
C ARG A 440 -6.08 3.96 -22.44
N GLN A 441 -5.26 4.87 -22.97
CA GLN A 441 -4.77 4.76 -24.34
C GLN A 441 -3.84 3.56 -24.53
N SER A 442 -2.99 3.25 -23.56
CA SER A 442 -2.14 2.06 -23.58
C SER A 442 -2.94 0.74 -23.49
N ALA A 443 -4.16 0.78 -23.00
CA ALA A 443 -5.06 -0.38 -22.85
C ALA A 443 -6.04 -0.57 -24.03
N VAL A 444 -6.02 0.33 -25.04
CA VAL A 444 -6.88 0.20 -26.24
C VAL A 444 -6.65 -1.14 -26.93
N GLY A 445 -7.74 -1.86 -27.23
CA GLY A 445 -7.71 -3.20 -27.84
C GLY A 445 -7.44 -4.35 -26.84
N LEU A 446 -7.15 -4.05 -25.58
CA LEU A 446 -7.05 -5.06 -24.51
C LEU A 446 -8.33 -5.13 -23.66
N LEU A 447 -9.12 -4.06 -23.66
CA LEU A 447 -10.35 -3.95 -22.87
C LEU A 447 -11.51 -3.49 -23.74
N PRO A 448 -12.76 -3.86 -23.39
CA PRO A 448 -13.96 -3.26 -24.00
C PRO A 448 -14.02 -1.75 -23.70
N ASP A 449 -14.54 -0.95 -24.64
CA ASP A 449 -14.64 0.52 -24.50
C ASP A 449 -15.39 0.94 -23.23
N GLU A 450 -16.44 0.23 -22.85
CA GLU A 450 -17.23 0.51 -21.64
C GLU A 450 -16.40 0.39 -20.35
N ILE A 451 -15.44 -0.52 -20.30
CA ILE A 451 -14.48 -0.67 -19.19
C ILE A 451 -13.38 0.37 -19.32
N LEU A 452 -12.88 0.54 -20.55
CA LEU A 452 -11.80 1.47 -20.86
C LEU A 452 -12.14 2.90 -20.45
N PHE A 453 -13.40 3.34 -20.65
CA PHE A 453 -13.87 4.69 -20.33
C PHE A 453 -14.75 4.75 -19.08
N ARG A 454 -14.88 3.66 -18.31
CA ARG A 454 -15.58 3.67 -17.04
C ARG A 454 -14.99 4.73 -16.11
N LYS A 455 -15.86 5.50 -15.44
CA LYS A 455 -15.44 6.40 -14.36
C LYS A 455 -14.83 5.58 -13.20
N LYS A 456 -13.81 6.15 -12.55
CA LYS A 456 -13.19 5.52 -11.38
C LYS A 456 -14.23 5.21 -10.33
N SER A 457 -14.18 4.00 -9.78
CA SER A 457 -14.85 3.56 -8.56
C SER A 457 -13.80 3.24 -7.51
N PRO A 458 -13.95 3.68 -6.25
CA PRO A 458 -13.03 3.33 -5.18
C PRO A 458 -13.22 1.87 -4.74
N TYR A 459 -12.40 1.40 -3.81
CA TYR A 459 -12.59 0.12 -3.12
C TYR A 459 -14.01 0.03 -2.54
N PRO A 460 -14.70 -1.12 -2.61
CA PRO A 460 -16.06 -1.28 -2.08
C PRO A 460 -16.13 -0.96 -0.60
N LYS A 461 -17.20 -0.30 -0.20
CA LYS A 461 -17.55 -0.10 1.21
C LYS A 461 -19.01 -0.47 1.44
N THR A 462 -19.34 -0.84 2.67
CA THR A 462 -20.76 -1.05 3.05
C THR A 462 -21.48 0.28 3.19
N TYR A 463 -22.71 0.34 2.69
CA TYR A 463 -23.64 1.44 2.87
C TYR A 463 -24.76 1.09 3.86
N ASN A 464 -24.73 -0.13 4.41
CA ASN A 464 -25.74 -0.61 5.34
C ASN A 464 -25.62 0.10 6.70
N PRO A 465 -26.63 0.83 7.18
CA PRO A 465 -26.59 1.53 8.47
C PRO A 465 -26.35 0.60 9.67
N TYR A 466 -26.64 -0.68 9.53
CA TYR A 466 -26.37 -1.67 10.58
C TYR A 466 -24.88 -1.71 10.96
N TYR A 467 -23.98 -1.56 10.00
CA TYR A 467 -22.54 -1.56 10.27
C TYR A 467 -22.13 -0.38 11.15
N GLU A 468 -22.61 0.83 10.85
CA GLU A 468 -22.34 2.03 11.63
C GLU A 468 -22.86 1.89 13.07
N ASN A 469 -24.08 1.36 13.24
CA ASN A 469 -24.67 1.09 14.54
C ASN A 469 -23.87 0.06 15.34
N LEU A 470 -23.39 -0.99 14.69
CA LEU A 470 -22.55 -2.03 15.30
C LEU A 470 -21.22 -1.46 15.82
N LEU A 471 -20.53 -0.66 15.01
CA LEU A 471 -19.30 0.00 15.42
C LEU A 471 -19.51 0.97 16.58
N SER A 472 -20.60 1.77 16.51
CA SER A 472 -20.96 2.73 17.56
C SER A 472 -21.26 2.01 18.90
N ALA A 473 -21.98 0.88 18.86
CA ALA A 473 -22.23 0.07 20.03
C ALA A 473 -20.92 -0.45 20.66
N ARG A 474 -20.02 -1.02 19.85
CA ARG A 474 -18.72 -1.51 20.32
C ARG A 474 -17.86 -0.40 20.94
N LEU A 475 -17.81 0.79 20.32
CA LEU A 475 -17.03 1.89 20.88
C LEU A 475 -17.67 2.41 22.18
N LYS A 476 -19.00 2.44 22.30
CA LYS A 476 -19.69 2.78 23.55
C LYS A 476 -19.37 1.79 24.67
N GLU A 477 -19.24 0.50 24.37
CA GLU A 477 -18.77 -0.52 25.34
C GLU A 477 -17.34 -0.20 25.82
N VAL A 478 -16.42 0.10 24.89
CA VAL A 478 -15.03 0.50 25.20
C VAL A 478 -14.99 1.76 26.08
N LEU A 479 -15.84 2.76 25.78
CA LEU A 479 -15.91 4.00 26.55
C LEU A 479 -16.51 3.80 27.95
N SER A 480 -17.32 2.77 28.15
CA SER A 480 -17.90 2.42 29.46
C SER A 480 -16.97 1.56 30.33
N ASP A 481 -15.96 0.95 29.72
CA ASP A 481 -14.93 0.17 30.43
C ASP A 481 -13.84 1.11 30.98
N GLY A 482 -13.94 1.46 32.26
CA GLY A 482 -12.99 2.35 32.95
C GLY A 482 -11.52 1.91 32.88
N SER A 483 -11.23 0.67 32.46
CA SER A 483 -9.86 0.13 32.32
C SER A 483 -9.26 0.34 30.91
N SER A 484 -10.04 0.80 29.94
CA SER A 484 -9.58 0.97 28.57
C SER A 484 -8.43 1.98 28.45
N PRO A 485 -7.27 1.58 27.89
CA PRO A 485 -6.12 2.47 27.70
C PRO A 485 -6.37 3.60 26.69
N LEU A 486 -7.45 3.53 25.93
CA LEU A 486 -7.87 4.58 24.99
C LEU A 486 -8.49 5.79 25.71
N LEU A 487 -9.16 5.59 26.86
CA LEU A 487 -9.93 6.63 27.54
C LEU A 487 -9.15 7.90 27.85
N PRO A 488 -7.93 7.85 28.41
CA PRO A 488 -7.17 9.05 28.74
C PRO A 488 -6.80 9.91 27.51
N LEU A 489 -6.84 9.32 26.32
CA LEU A 489 -6.44 9.98 25.07
C LEU A 489 -7.61 10.73 24.41
N LEU A 490 -8.85 10.46 24.82
CA LEU A 490 -10.06 10.97 24.18
C LEU A 490 -10.77 12.06 24.99
N ASP A 491 -11.44 12.98 24.29
CA ASP A 491 -12.50 13.82 24.85
C ASP A 491 -13.82 13.01 24.83
N HIS A 492 -14.23 12.51 25.99
CA HIS A 492 -15.42 11.66 26.10
C HIS A 492 -16.70 12.35 25.62
N THR A 493 -16.85 13.65 25.89
CA THR A 493 -18.03 14.42 25.46
C THR A 493 -18.06 14.57 23.95
N ALA A 494 -16.92 14.89 23.34
CA ALA A 494 -16.80 15.03 21.89
C ALA A 494 -17.04 13.68 21.18
N VAL A 495 -16.47 12.58 21.70
CA VAL A 495 -16.69 11.24 21.13
C VAL A 495 -18.13 10.80 21.27
N GLN A 496 -18.79 11.03 22.43
CA GLN A 496 -20.20 10.71 22.59
C GLN A 496 -21.08 11.47 21.59
N LYS A 497 -20.86 12.79 21.44
CA LYS A 497 -21.55 13.63 20.45
C LYS A 497 -21.33 13.12 19.03
N PHE A 498 -20.11 12.73 18.70
CA PHE A 498 -19.79 12.15 17.39
C PHE A 498 -20.53 10.83 17.15
N LEU A 499 -20.61 9.94 18.14
CA LEU A 499 -21.33 8.66 18.04
C LEU A 499 -22.85 8.81 17.92
N ASP A 500 -23.40 9.89 18.47
CA ASP A 500 -24.84 10.17 18.35
C ASP A 500 -25.20 10.70 16.95
N ASN A 501 -24.25 11.29 16.23
CA ASN A 501 -24.44 11.76 14.87
C ASN A 501 -23.18 11.65 13.99
N PRO A 502 -22.70 10.43 13.67
CA PRO A 502 -21.49 10.23 12.88
C PRO A 502 -21.52 10.87 11.49
N LYS A 503 -22.71 11.08 10.91
CA LYS A 503 -22.91 11.67 9.57
C LYS A 503 -22.58 13.16 9.51
N ASP A 504 -22.67 13.88 10.61
CA ASP A 504 -22.31 15.30 10.70
C ASP A 504 -20.81 15.57 10.56
N TYR A 505 -19.98 14.52 10.51
CA TYR A 505 -18.57 14.63 10.26
C TYR A 505 -18.21 15.20 8.88
N GLY A 506 -19.07 15.04 7.90
CA GLY A 506 -19.21 15.83 6.67
C GLY A 506 -18.30 15.45 5.52
N GLN A 507 -17.09 14.95 5.74
CA GLN A 507 -16.15 14.60 4.66
C GLN A 507 -15.13 13.55 5.11
N PRO A 508 -14.44 12.85 4.17
CA PRO A 508 -13.37 11.94 4.52
C PRO A 508 -12.24 12.68 5.28
N TRP A 509 -11.78 12.06 6.37
CA TRP A 509 -10.65 12.57 7.16
C TRP A 509 -9.30 12.02 6.69
N TYR A 510 -9.34 10.94 5.88
CA TYR A 510 -8.17 10.36 5.25
C TYR A 510 -8.53 9.72 3.90
N GLY A 511 -7.75 10.01 2.86
CA GLY A 511 -7.99 9.49 1.52
C GLY A 511 -9.36 9.89 0.98
N GLN A 512 -10.01 8.90 0.38
CA GLN A 512 -11.33 9.08 -0.19
C GLN A 512 -12.42 8.28 0.55
N LEU A 513 -12.05 7.28 1.35
CA LEU A 513 -12.96 6.30 1.92
C LEU A 513 -13.20 6.48 3.41
N MET A 514 -12.23 7.07 4.13
CA MET A 514 -12.26 7.17 5.59
C MET A 514 -13.15 8.34 6.03
N ALA A 515 -14.41 8.06 6.31
CA ALA A 515 -15.43 9.01 6.81
C ALA A 515 -15.82 8.69 8.27
N GLY A 516 -17.03 9.03 8.69
CA GLY A 516 -17.51 8.83 10.05
C GLY A 516 -17.41 7.40 10.58
N PRO A 517 -18.00 6.39 9.91
CA PRO A 517 -17.92 5.00 10.37
C PRO A 517 -16.47 4.49 10.47
N GLN A 518 -15.60 4.91 9.52
CA GLN A 518 -14.19 4.54 9.53
C GLN A 518 -13.40 5.23 10.65
N MET A 519 -13.84 6.40 11.13
CA MET A 519 -13.26 7.01 12.34
C MET A 519 -13.58 6.17 13.57
N THR A 520 -14.83 5.73 13.73
CA THR A 520 -15.24 4.82 14.81
C THR A 520 -14.42 3.52 14.78
N ALA A 521 -14.29 2.93 13.59
CA ALA A 521 -13.49 1.72 13.39
C ALA A 521 -11.99 1.95 13.70
N TYR A 522 -11.45 3.11 13.35
CA TYR A 522 -10.05 3.46 13.64
C TYR A 522 -9.80 3.63 15.15
N LEU A 523 -10.72 4.28 15.87
CA LEU A 523 -10.64 4.37 17.33
C LEU A 523 -10.70 2.99 17.99
N LEU A 524 -11.55 2.09 17.47
CA LEU A 524 -11.59 0.69 17.93
C LEU A 524 -10.25 -0.02 17.63
N GLN A 525 -9.65 0.21 16.47
CA GLN A 525 -8.33 -0.37 16.17
C GLN A 525 -7.24 0.17 17.09
N ILE A 526 -7.26 1.46 17.44
CA ILE A 526 -6.32 2.02 18.44
C ILE A 526 -6.53 1.35 19.79
N HIS A 527 -7.78 1.19 20.24
CA HIS A 527 -8.08 0.46 21.46
C HIS A 527 -7.54 -0.98 21.43
N TYR A 528 -7.80 -1.72 20.35
CA TYR A 528 -7.31 -3.08 20.17
C TYR A 528 -5.78 -3.15 20.16
N TRP A 529 -5.14 -2.21 19.49
CA TRP A 529 -3.68 -2.11 19.42
C TRP A 529 -3.07 -1.87 20.82
N LEU A 530 -3.58 -0.89 21.56
CA LEU A 530 -3.11 -0.58 22.92
C LEU A 530 -3.29 -1.77 23.87
N THR A 531 -4.41 -2.48 23.75
CA THR A 531 -4.76 -3.61 24.62
C THR A 531 -4.03 -4.89 24.24
N GLU A 532 -4.06 -5.27 22.95
CA GLU A 532 -3.51 -6.54 22.47
C GLU A 532 -1.98 -6.61 22.61
N TYR A 533 -1.31 -5.51 22.32
CA TYR A 533 0.15 -5.42 22.41
C TYR A 533 0.64 -4.88 23.76
N HIS A 534 -0.27 -4.56 24.69
CA HIS A 534 0.08 -3.94 25.98
C HIS A 534 1.00 -2.72 25.79
N VAL A 535 0.64 -1.85 24.85
CA VAL A 535 1.47 -0.72 24.45
C VAL A 535 1.70 0.25 25.59
N THR A 536 2.96 0.49 25.93
CA THR A 536 3.34 1.48 26.93
C THR A 536 3.53 2.83 26.27
N ILE A 537 2.78 3.84 26.72
CA ILE A 537 2.96 5.25 26.32
C ILE A 537 3.97 5.88 27.28
N LEU A 538 5.04 6.51 26.71
CA LEU A 538 6.19 7.06 27.46
C LEU A 538 6.07 8.57 27.62
#